data_9166d6b2a63e9c989baabad3ef35fbfb
#
_entry.id   9166d6b2a63e9c989baabad3ef35fbfb
#
_cell.length_a   1.000
_cell.length_b   1.000
_cell.length_c   1.000
_cell.angle_alpha   90.00
_cell.angle_beta   90.00
_cell.angle_gamma   90.00
#
_symmetry.space_group_name_H-M   'P 1'
#
loop_
_entity.id
_entity.type
_entity.pdbx_description
1 polymer ?
#
loop_
_entity_poly.entity_id
_entity_poly.type
_entity_poly.pdbx_seq_one_letter_code
_entity_poly.pdbx_strand_id
1 'polypeptide(L)'
;ELLIPSIFPTISEDYERVYSDFAITSLCNEMEETIQLLSLQSQKDESLSFDKQQSSNVIDLKKMNKVWSTRFDQLPNNPGILLETLRIRSLVTDVTEMKPQWLRFIEVATNSKCVELSQQTLDYLSEKGMKDDPDLHILKAKLLWSQGNDFKSKAIKYLKQNVDESNPNYYFILGKWFQEEGEYKKAREKVSKAT
;
A
#
# COMPACT_ATOMS: atom_id res chain seq x y z
N GLU A 1 -5.31 -9.13 24.78
CA GLU A 1 -5.71 -10.50 25.20
C GLU A 1 -7.24 -10.73 25.26
N LEU A 2 -8.07 -9.69 25.45
CA LEU A 2 -9.53 -9.81 25.62
C LEU A 2 -10.32 -9.99 24.32
N LEU A 3 -9.73 -9.68 23.15
CA LEU A 3 -10.43 -9.76 21.86
C LEU A 3 -10.35 -11.14 21.18
N ILE A 4 -9.28 -11.90 21.43
CA ILE A 4 -9.06 -13.20 20.82
C ILE A 4 -10.16 -14.23 21.16
N PRO A 5 -10.62 -14.35 22.41
CA PRO A 5 -11.71 -15.30 22.74
C PRO A 5 -13.05 -15.01 22.09
N SER A 6 -13.32 -13.76 21.69
CA SER A 6 -14.58 -13.39 21.02
C SER A 6 -14.62 -13.74 19.53
N ILE A 7 -13.47 -13.96 18.92
CA ILE A 7 -13.36 -14.30 17.49
C ILE A 7 -13.77 -15.76 17.22
N PHE A 8 -13.41 -16.68 18.10
CA PHE A 8 -13.67 -18.11 17.89
C PHE A 8 -15.14 -18.50 17.73
N PRO A 9 -16.08 -17.98 18.52
CA PRO A 9 -17.50 -18.27 18.31
C PRO A 9 -18.06 -17.73 16.99
N THR A 10 -17.51 -16.62 16.48
CA THR A 10 -18.01 -15.97 15.26
C THR A 10 -17.55 -16.66 13.97
N ILE A 11 -16.50 -17.49 14.02
CA ILE A 11 -15.98 -18.25 12.84
C ILE A 11 -17.07 -19.17 12.25
N SER A 12 -17.99 -19.66 13.07
CA SER A 12 -19.06 -20.56 12.61
C SER A 12 -20.31 -19.83 12.13
N GLU A 13 -20.46 -18.52 12.42
CA GLU A 13 -21.71 -17.82 12.20
C GLU A 13 -21.65 -16.79 11.07
N ASP A 14 -20.53 -16.06 10.92
CA ASP A 14 -20.42 -15.02 9.92
C ASP A 14 -18.96 -14.73 9.53
N TYR A 15 -18.58 -15.10 8.32
CA TYR A 15 -17.21 -14.93 7.80
C TYR A 15 -16.81 -13.46 7.69
N GLU A 16 -17.72 -12.58 7.28
CA GLU A 16 -17.43 -11.14 7.15
C GLU A 16 -17.19 -10.49 8.52
N ARG A 17 -17.93 -10.93 9.53
CA ARG A 17 -17.77 -10.45 10.90
C ARG A 17 -16.42 -10.85 11.49
N VAL A 18 -15.99 -12.09 11.25
CA VAL A 18 -14.67 -12.58 11.67
C VAL A 18 -13.54 -11.76 11.04
N TYR A 19 -13.67 -11.42 9.76
CA TYR A 19 -12.66 -10.58 9.09
C TYR A 19 -12.62 -9.16 9.65
N SER A 20 -13.76 -8.58 9.98
CA SER A 20 -13.84 -7.27 10.61
C SER A 20 -13.17 -7.27 11.99
N ASP A 21 -13.48 -8.27 12.82
CA ASP A 21 -12.91 -8.40 14.17
C ASP A 21 -11.40 -8.66 14.12
N PHE A 22 -10.94 -9.46 13.16
CA PHE A 22 -9.51 -9.68 12.92
C PHE A 22 -8.79 -8.39 12.50
N ALA A 23 -9.39 -7.61 11.61
CA ALA A 23 -8.82 -6.34 11.17
C ALA A 23 -8.72 -5.33 12.33
N ILE A 24 -9.77 -5.22 13.15
CA ILE A 24 -9.77 -4.36 14.34
C ILE A 24 -8.69 -4.81 15.32
N THR A 25 -8.59 -6.11 15.59
CA THR A 25 -7.56 -6.65 16.49
C THR A 25 -6.15 -6.36 15.97
N SER A 26 -5.94 -6.50 14.66
CA SER A 26 -4.66 -6.17 14.02
C SER A 26 -4.32 -4.68 14.17
N LEU A 27 -5.29 -3.78 13.96
CA LEU A 27 -5.12 -2.34 14.17
C LEU A 27 -4.77 -1.99 15.61
N CYS A 28 -5.46 -2.59 16.59
CA CYS A 28 -5.17 -2.38 18.01
C CYS A 28 -3.73 -2.80 18.37
N ASN A 29 -3.29 -3.97 17.88
CA ASN A 29 -1.92 -4.43 18.10
C ASN A 29 -0.88 -3.48 17.46
N GLU A 30 -1.14 -2.97 16.26
CA GLU A 30 -0.24 -2.01 15.61
C GLU A 30 -0.21 -0.66 16.32
N MET A 31 -1.34 -0.21 16.87
CA MET A 31 -1.37 0.99 17.73
C MET A 31 -0.52 0.81 18.97
N GLU A 32 -0.63 -0.32 19.67
CA GLU A 32 0.19 -0.62 20.86
C GLU A 32 1.68 -0.64 20.50
N GLU A 33 2.05 -1.33 19.42
CA GLU A 33 3.44 -1.39 18.93
C GLU A 33 3.96 0.00 18.55
N THR A 34 3.14 0.83 17.91
CA THR A 34 3.49 2.21 17.53
C THR A 34 3.70 3.10 18.76
N ILE A 35 2.81 3.00 19.76
CA ILE A 35 2.94 3.74 21.02
C ILE A 35 4.24 3.35 21.76
N GLN A 36 4.56 2.05 21.78
CA GLN A 36 5.82 1.57 22.37
C GLN A 36 7.05 2.16 21.65
N LEU A 37 7.03 2.19 20.31
CA LEU A 37 8.10 2.80 19.51
C LEU A 37 8.25 4.30 19.79
N LEU A 38 7.14 5.05 19.83
CA LEU A 38 7.15 6.48 20.13
C LEU A 38 7.68 6.77 21.53
N SER A 39 7.29 5.97 22.54
CA SER A 39 7.79 6.14 23.91
C SER A 39 9.31 5.87 24.02
N LEU A 40 9.82 4.90 23.26
CA LEU A 40 11.26 4.62 23.19
C LEU A 40 12.04 5.74 22.46
N GLN A 41 11.45 6.36 21.45
CA GLN A 41 12.05 7.51 20.76
C GLN A 41 12.14 8.71 21.69
N SER A 42 11.07 9.04 22.42
CA SER A 42 11.04 10.14 23.40
C SER A 42 12.07 9.97 24.51
N GLN A 43 12.28 8.76 25.01
CA GLN A 43 13.30 8.47 26.03
C GLN A 43 14.73 8.65 25.51
N LYS A 44 14.98 8.42 24.22
CA LYS A 44 16.32 8.66 23.62
C LYS A 44 16.66 10.14 23.52
N ASP A 45 15.68 10.97 23.23
CA ASP A 45 15.88 12.42 23.13
C ASP A 45 16.16 13.06 24.49
N GLU A 46 15.62 12.51 25.58
CA GLU A 46 15.90 12.97 26.96
C GLU A 46 17.22 12.42 27.53
N SER A 47 17.74 11.31 27.03
CA SER A 47 18.90 10.60 27.56
C SER A 47 20.24 10.93 26.89
N LEU A 48 20.41 12.15 26.31
CA LEU A 48 21.69 12.61 25.76
C LEU A 48 22.82 12.74 26.81
N SER A 49 22.57 12.35 28.04
CA SER A 49 23.59 12.29 29.13
C SER A 49 23.35 11.04 29.98
N PHE A 50 24.24 10.11 29.87
CA PHE A 50 24.53 8.94 30.73
C PHE A 50 24.26 7.55 30.15
N ASP A 51 25.38 6.85 30.01
CA ASP A 51 25.64 5.41 29.95
C ASP A 51 25.09 4.50 28.81
N LYS A 52 26.08 4.04 28.08
CA LYS A 52 26.05 3.02 27.03
C LYS A 52 25.82 1.57 27.52
N GLN A 53 24.91 1.32 28.45
CA GLN A 53 24.72 -0.05 28.93
C GLN A 53 23.26 -0.43 29.23
N GLN A 54 22.37 -0.32 28.20
CA GLN A 54 21.11 -1.09 28.19
C GLN A 54 20.63 -1.33 26.74
N SER A 55 21.37 -2.18 26.02
CA SER A 55 21.08 -2.49 24.61
C SER A 55 20.22 -3.73 24.41
N SER A 56 19.36 -4.11 25.36
CA SER A 56 18.58 -5.35 25.24
C SER A 56 17.09 -5.19 24.86
N ASN A 57 16.57 -3.97 24.80
CA ASN A 57 15.16 -3.74 24.47
C ASN A 57 14.93 -2.71 23.34
N VAL A 58 15.91 -2.49 22.49
CA VAL A 58 15.67 -1.70 21.27
C VAL A 58 14.82 -2.58 20.34
N ILE A 59 13.54 -2.30 20.28
CA ILE A 59 12.67 -2.86 19.23
C ILE A 59 13.34 -2.48 17.91
N ASP A 60 13.83 -3.47 17.20
CA ASP A 60 14.50 -3.28 15.92
C ASP A 60 13.43 -2.88 14.91
N LEU A 61 13.35 -1.59 14.56
CA LEU A 61 12.37 -1.05 13.63
C LEU A 61 12.36 -1.82 12.30
N LYS A 62 13.54 -2.30 11.87
CA LYS A 62 13.63 -3.11 10.63
C LYS A 62 12.92 -4.46 10.76
N LYS A 63 13.05 -5.11 11.94
CA LYS A 63 12.32 -6.36 12.19
C LYS A 63 10.83 -6.10 12.30
N MET A 64 10.43 -5.01 12.95
CA MET A 64 9.03 -4.61 13.06
C MET A 64 8.43 -4.31 11.69
N ASN A 65 9.12 -3.54 10.83
CA ASN A 65 8.67 -3.25 9.47
C ASN A 65 8.45 -4.53 8.64
N LYS A 66 9.28 -5.56 8.82
CA LYS A 66 9.09 -6.85 8.17
C LYS A 66 7.84 -7.58 8.67
N VAL A 67 7.59 -7.59 9.97
CA VAL A 67 6.37 -8.17 10.56
C VAL A 67 5.14 -7.41 10.07
N TRP A 68 5.17 -6.08 10.10
CA TRP A 68 4.12 -5.23 9.61
C TRP A 68 3.83 -5.43 8.12
N SER A 69 4.85 -5.58 7.30
CA SER A 69 4.67 -5.91 5.88
C SER A 69 3.90 -7.22 5.70
N THR A 70 4.33 -8.28 6.39
CA THR A 70 3.65 -9.58 6.33
C THR A 70 2.19 -9.51 6.80
N ARG A 71 1.91 -8.79 7.89
CA ARG A 71 0.54 -8.57 8.37
C ARG A 71 -0.29 -7.79 7.36
N PHE A 72 0.27 -6.73 6.78
CA PHE A 72 -0.41 -5.92 5.78
C PHE A 72 -0.84 -6.74 4.58
N ASP A 73 0.02 -7.67 4.12
CA ASP A 73 -0.29 -8.55 2.99
C ASP A 73 -1.45 -9.51 3.28
N GLN A 74 -1.71 -9.80 4.55
CA GLN A 74 -2.82 -10.65 4.99
C GLN A 74 -4.13 -9.89 5.23
N LEU A 75 -4.08 -8.54 5.29
CA LEU A 75 -5.29 -7.74 5.46
C LEU A 75 -6.23 -7.86 4.25
N PRO A 76 -7.54 -7.78 4.49
CA PRO A 76 -8.53 -7.79 3.41
C PRO A 76 -8.34 -6.59 2.47
N ASN A 77 -8.77 -6.73 1.22
CA ASN A 77 -8.73 -5.65 0.23
C ASN A 77 -9.83 -4.62 0.49
N ASN A 78 -9.80 -4.04 1.69
CA ASN A 78 -10.69 -2.96 2.12
C ASN A 78 -9.90 -1.65 2.23
N PRO A 79 -10.19 -0.63 1.39
CA PRO A 79 -9.43 0.62 1.39
C PRO A 79 -9.40 1.32 2.75
N GLY A 80 -10.49 1.27 3.52
CA GLY A 80 -10.56 1.90 4.85
C GLY A 80 -9.57 1.27 5.82
N ILE A 81 -9.57 -0.06 5.93
CA ILE A 81 -8.68 -0.80 6.83
C ILE A 81 -7.22 -0.58 6.45
N LEU A 82 -6.90 -0.68 5.15
CA LEU A 82 -5.53 -0.49 4.68
C LEU A 82 -5.03 0.93 4.95
N LEU A 83 -5.89 1.95 4.76
CA LEU A 83 -5.52 3.33 4.99
C LEU A 83 -5.25 3.61 6.48
N GLU A 84 -6.12 3.14 7.37
CA GLU A 84 -5.92 3.34 8.81
C GLU A 84 -4.63 2.66 9.29
N THR A 85 -4.36 1.45 8.81
CA THR A 85 -3.10 0.76 9.09
C THR A 85 -1.88 1.59 8.65
N LEU A 86 -1.90 2.13 7.43
CA LEU A 86 -0.81 2.95 6.91
C LEU A 86 -0.65 4.27 7.68
N ARG A 87 -1.75 4.89 8.11
CA ARG A 87 -1.73 6.11 8.93
C ARG A 87 -1.06 5.87 10.28
N ILE A 88 -1.40 4.78 10.96
CA ILE A 88 -0.78 4.41 12.23
C ILE A 88 0.72 4.22 12.05
N ARG A 89 1.14 3.45 11.06
CA ARG A 89 2.56 3.18 10.78
C ARG A 89 3.35 4.43 10.39
N SER A 90 2.72 5.36 9.67
CA SER A 90 3.37 6.61 9.24
C SER A 90 3.74 7.55 10.38
N LEU A 91 3.29 7.27 11.61
CA LEU A 91 3.72 8.00 12.81
C LEU A 91 5.17 7.70 13.21
N VAL A 92 5.69 6.53 12.84
CA VAL A 92 7.02 6.05 13.26
C VAL A 92 7.91 5.58 12.11
N THR A 93 7.35 5.41 10.92
CA THR A 93 8.07 4.92 9.74
C THR A 93 7.91 5.91 8.59
N ASP A 94 9.00 6.14 7.86
CA ASP A 94 8.96 7.00 6.68
C ASP A 94 8.09 6.38 5.56
N VAL A 95 7.42 7.25 4.83
CA VAL A 95 6.52 6.86 3.74
C VAL A 95 7.26 6.09 2.64
N THR A 96 8.52 6.44 2.39
CA THR A 96 9.36 5.78 1.38
C THR A 96 9.71 4.35 1.74
N GLU A 97 9.87 4.05 3.03
CA GLU A 97 10.10 2.68 3.52
C GLU A 97 8.85 1.80 3.39
N MET A 98 7.66 2.41 3.38
CA MET A 98 6.37 1.74 3.22
C MET A 98 5.85 1.78 1.78
N LYS A 99 6.70 2.12 0.78
CA LYS A 99 6.29 2.23 -0.62
C LYS A 99 5.44 1.05 -1.11
N PRO A 100 5.83 -0.23 -0.94
CA PRO A 100 5.04 -1.36 -1.46
C PRO A 100 3.62 -1.40 -0.89
N GLN A 101 3.45 -1.07 0.38
CA GLN A 101 2.16 -1.06 1.04
C GLN A 101 1.26 0.08 0.53
N TRP A 102 1.83 1.27 0.31
CA TRP A 102 1.12 2.39 -0.31
C TRP A 102 0.69 2.09 -1.74
N LEU A 103 1.55 1.44 -2.55
CA LEU A 103 1.21 1.03 -3.91
C LEU A 103 0.05 0.03 -3.92
N ARG A 104 0.08 -0.98 -3.03
CA ARG A 104 -1.03 -1.93 -2.87
C ARG A 104 -2.32 -1.21 -2.46
N PHE A 105 -2.24 -0.27 -1.52
CA PHE A 105 -3.40 0.52 -1.09
C PHE A 105 -4.05 1.27 -2.26
N ILE A 106 -3.25 1.99 -3.07
CA ILE A 106 -3.76 2.72 -4.25
C ILE A 106 -4.41 1.76 -5.24
N GLU A 107 -3.81 0.60 -5.48
CA GLU A 107 -4.38 -0.42 -6.38
C GLU A 107 -5.73 -0.93 -5.87
N VAL A 108 -5.84 -1.24 -4.58
CA VAL A 108 -7.10 -1.67 -3.95
C VAL A 108 -8.14 -0.56 -4.00
N ALA A 109 -7.78 0.68 -3.65
CA ALA A 109 -8.68 1.83 -3.70
C ALA A 109 -9.18 2.10 -5.14
N THR A 110 -8.30 1.99 -6.14
CA THR A 110 -8.66 2.14 -7.55
C THR A 110 -9.63 1.05 -8.00
N ASN A 111 -9.38 -0.21 -7.64
CA ASN A 111 -10.27 -1.34 -7.96
C ASN A 111 -11.63 -1.23 -7.26
N SER A 112 -11.66 -0.65 -6.07
CA SER A 112 -12.88 -0.35 -5.31
C SER A 112 -13.61 0.91 -5.79
N LYS A 113 -13.15 1.53 -6.89
CA LYS A 113 -13.70 2.78 -7.47
C LYS A 113 -13.66 4.00 -6.53
N CYS A 114 -12.77 4.00 -5.56
CA CYS A 114 -12.49 5.14 -4.69
C CYS A 114 -11.52 6.12 -5.37
N VAL A 115 -11.96 6.73 -6.49
CA VAL A 115 -11.11 7.53 -7.38
C VAL A 115 -10.46 8.70 -6.65
N GLU A 116 -11.22 9.47 -5.88
CA GLU A 116 -10.72 10.63 -5.13
C GLU A 116 -9.65 10.24 -4.12
N LEU A 117 -9.89 9.17 -3.37
CA LEU A 117 -8.94 8.66 -2.38
C LEU A 117 -7.63 8.19 -3.03
N SER A 118 -7.73 7.49 -4.17
CA SER A 118 -6.57 7.08 -4.95
C SER A 118 -5.77 8.27 -5.46
N GLN A 119 -6.45 9.30 -5.97
CA GLN A 119 -5.80 10.52 -6.47
C GLN A 119 -5.10 11.28 -5.34
N GLN A 120 -5.79 11.52 -4.23
CA GLN A 120 -5.22 12.20 -3.06
C GLN A 120 -3.97 11.48 -2.53
N THR A 121 -3.99 10.14 -2.53
CA THR A 121 -2.85 9.35 -2.09
C THR A 121 -1.68 9.44 -3.08
N LEU A 122 -1.94 9.42 -4.38
CA LEU A 122 -0.90 9.63 -5.40
C LEU A 122 -0.25 11.00 -5.27
N ASP A 123 -1.03 12.04 -5.03
CA ASP A 123 -0.54 13.41 -4.85
C ASP A 123 0.28 13.51 -3.55
N TYR A 124 -0.20 12.92 -2.44
CA TYR A 124 0.54 12.84 -1.18
C TYR A 124 1.91 12.15 -1.34
N LEU A 125 1.97 11.01 -2.02
CA LEU A 125 3.24 10.31 -2.25
C LEU A 125 4.20 11.10 -3.15
N SER A 126 3.65 11.80 -4.14
CA SER A 126 4.43 12.69 -5.00
C SER A 126 5.07 13.84 -4.22
N GLU A 127 4.34 14.44 -3.27
CA GLU A 127 4.85 15.49 -2.37
C GLU A 127 5.92 14.95 -1.40
N LYS A 128 5.85 13.67 -1.03
CA LYS A 128 6.84 12.99 -0.18
C LYS A 128 8.10 12.54 -0.92
N GLY A 129 8.32 13.02 -2.14
CA GLY A 129 9.56 12.80 -2.90
C GLY A 129 9.51 11.62 -3.88
N MET A 130 8.37 10.96 -4.05
CA MET A 130 8.21 9.85 -5.00
C MET A 130 7.65 10.27 -6.35
N LYS A 131 7.78 11.57 -6.72
CA LYS A 131 7.17 12.15 -7.92
C LYS A 131 7.59 11.45 -9.21
N ASP A 132 8.85 11.06 -9.32
CA ASP A 132 9.42 10.46 -10.53
C ASP A 132 9.47 8.92 -10.47
N ASP A 133 8.71 8.32 -9.53
CA ASP A 133 8.68 6.88 -9.34
C ASP A 133 7.83 6.21 -10.44
N PRO A 134 8.39 5.26 -11.23
CA PRO A 134 7.67 4.62 -12.33
C PRO A 134 6.44 3.83 -11.88
N ASP A 135 6.45 3.24 -10.68
CA ASP A 135 5.32 2.49 -10.16
C ASP A 135 4.14 3.41 -9.85
N LEU A 136 4.42 4.64 -9.33
CA LEU A 136 3.39 5.66 -9.13
C LEU A 136 2.79 6.14 -10.46
N HIS A 137 3.62 6.35 -11.47
CA HIS A 137 3.13 6.70 -12.80
C HIS A 137 2.24 5.61 -13.40
N ILE A 138 2.61 4.33 -13.21
CA ILE A 138 1.80 3.19 -13.61
C ILE A 138 0.44 3.20 -12.91
N LEU A 139 0.41 3.41 -11.59
CA LEU A 139 -0.85 3.45 -10.84
C LEU A 139 -1.72 4.65 -11.24
N LYS A 140 -1.12 5.81 -11.49
CA LYS A 140 -1.86 6.97 -11.99
C LYS A 140 -2.46 6.71 -13.37
N ALA A 141 -1.74 6.03 -14.25
CA ALA A 141 -2.26 5.61 -15.55
C ALA A 141 -3.42 4.60 -15.40
N LYS A 142 -3.29 3.61 -14.48
CA LYS A 142 -4.38 2.67 -14.15
C LYS A 142 -5.60 3.38 -13.58
N LEU A 143 -5.41 4.37 -12.72
CA LEU A 143 -6.49 5.19 -12.18
C LEU A 143 -7.23 5.95 -13.29
N LEU A 144 -6.51 6.58 -14.22
CA LEU A 144 -7.13 7.24 -15.37
C LEU A 144 -7.92 6.23 -16.23
N TRP A 145 -7.36 5.05 -16.48
CA TRP A 145 -8.05 3.99 -17.24
C TRP A 145 -9.36 3.55 -16.58
N SER A 146 -9.38 3.44 -15.25
CA SER A 146 -10.56 3.02 -14.48
C SER A 146 -11.73 4.02 -14.49
N GLN A 147 -11.48 5.29 -14.88
CA GLN A 147 -12.50 6.34 -14.94
C GLN A 147 -13.42 6.26 -16.16
N GLY A 148 -13.16 5.34 -17.08
CA GLY A 148 -14.04 5.07 -18.21
C GLY A 148 -13.47 5.48 -19.57
N ASN A 149 -14.30 5.32 -20.62
CA ASN A 149 -13.86 5.41 -22.02
C ASN A 149 -13.23 6.76 -22.39
N ASP A 150 -13.75 7.87 -21.86
CA ASP A 150 -13.25 9.21 -22.15
C ASP A 150 -11.81 9.44 -21.64
N PHE A 151 -11.38 8.65 -20.67
CA PHE A 151 -10.06 8.74 -20.08
C PHE A 151 -9.05 7.73 -20.59
N LYS A 152 -9.47 6.69 -21.32
CA LYS A 152 -8.59 5.64 -21.82
C LYS A 152 -7.46 6.14 -22.70
N SER A 153 -7.78 7.02 -23.66
CA SER A 153 -6.76 7.63 -24.53
C SER A 153 -5.78 8.50 -23.74
N LYS A 154 -6.25 9.21 -22.70
CA LYS A 154 -5.41 9.99 -21.78
C LYS A 154 -4.51 9.07 -20.96
N ALA A 155 -5.02 7.94 -20.46
CA ALA A 155 -4.24 6.95 -19.71
C ALA A 155 -3.09 6.38 -20.54
N ILE A 156 -3.35 5.98 -21.80
CA ILE A 156 -2.31 5.49 -22.71
C ILE A 156 -1.26 6.57 -22.98
N LYS A 157 -1.69 7.80 -23.26
CA LYS A 157 -0.78 8.93 -23.50
C LYS A 157 0.08 9.21 -22.27
N TYR A 158 -0.53 9.24 -21.09
CA TYR A 158 0.17 9.48 -19.82
C TYR A 158 1.23 8.39 -19.55
N LEU A 159 0.87 7.11 -19.72
CA LEU A 159 1.78 6.00 -19.53
C LEU A 159 3.00 6.10 -20.47
N LYS A 160 2.79 6.41 -21.76
CA LYS A 160 3.86 6.59 -22.75
C LYS A 160 4.79 7.76 -22.46
N GLN A 161 4.32 8.79 -21.78
CA GLN A 161 5.11 9.99 -21.49
C GLN A 161 5.93 9.86 -20.21
N ASN A 162 5.49 9.05 -19.26
CA ASN A 162 6.05 9.05 -17.90
C ASN A 162 6.68 7.72 -17.49
N VAL A 163 6.51 6.67 -18.27
CA VAL A 163 7.09 5.34 -17.96
C VAL A 163 8.00 4.93 -19.11
N ASP A 164 9.21 4.52 -18.77
CA ASP A 164 10.19 4.04 -19.74
C ASP A 164 9.72 2.72 -20.36
N GLU A 165 9.95 2.60 -21.67
CA GLU A 165 9.66 1.37 -22.41
C GLU A 165 10.52 0.18 -21.98
N SER A 166 11.64 0.41 -21.26
CA SER A 166 12.45 -0.67 -20.66
C SER A 166 11.76 -1.35 -19.48
N ASN A 167 10.72 -0.73 -18.91
CA ASN A 167 9.98 -1.30 -17.79
C ASN A 167 9.06 -2.43 -18.28
N PRO A 168 9.21 -3.69 -17.81
CA PRO A 168 8.40 -4.82 -18.28
C PRO A 168 6.90 -4.61 -18.01
N ASN A 169 6.55 -3.93 -16.93
CA ASN A 169 5.16 -3.61 -16.60
C ASN A 169 4.50 -2.68 -17.63
N TYR A 170 5.27 -1.83 -18.31
CA TYR A 170 4.76 -0.92 -19.33
C TYR A 170 4.07 -1.67 -20.47
N TYR A 171 4.77 -2.65 -21.07
CA TYR A 171 4.21 -3.42 -22.17
C TYR A 171 3.08 -4.36 -21.73
N PHE A 172 3.19 -4.94 -20.53
CA PHE A 172 2.15 -5.80 -19.98
C PHE A 172 0.82 -5.03 -19.80
N ILE A 173 0.87 -3.83 -19.26
CA ILE A 173 -0.32 -2.98 -19.05
C ILE A 173 -0.92 -2.55 -20.38
N LEU A 174 -0.10 -2.09 -21.32
CA LEU A 174 -0.58 -1.74 -22.66
C LEU A 174 -1.22 -2.93 -23.36
N GLY A 175 -0.60 -4.10 -23.27
CA GLY A 175 -1.16 -5.34 -23.85
C GLY A 175 -2.53 -5.68 -23.28
N LYS A 176 -2.69 -5.59 -21.94
CA LYS A 176 -3.96 -5.80 -21.26
C LYS A 176 -5.02 -4.79 -21.71
N TRP A 177 -4.67 -3.51 -21.79
CA TRP A 177 -5.61 -2.46 -22.24
C TRP A 177 -6.05 -2.63 -23.70
N PHE A 178 -5.13 -2.97 -24.60
CA PHE A 178 -5.49 -3.28 -25.99
C PHE A 178 -6.35 -4.53 -26.10
N GLN A 179 -6.17 -5.51 -25.22
CA GLN A 179 -7.05 -6.68 -25.15
C GLN A 179 -8.46 -6.29 -24.71
N GLU A 180 -8.61 -5.44 -23.71
CA GLU A 180 -9.90 -4.93 -23.22
C GLU A 180 -10.64 -4.09 -24.29
N GLU A 181 -9.89 -3.40 -25.17
CA GLU A 181 -10.42 -2.65 -26.32
C GLU A 181 -10.74 -3.54 -27.55
N GLY A 182 -10.45 -4.84 -27.49
CA GLY A 182 -10.64 -5.77 -28.61
C GLY A 182 -9.55 -5.70 -29.69
N GLU A 183 -8.49 -4.93 -29.46
CA GLU A 183 -7.37 -4.77 -30.41
C GLU A 183 -6.31 -5.89 -30.25
N TYR A 184 -6.71 -7.14 -30.41
CA TYR A 184 -5.92 -8.35 -30.11
C TYR A 184 -4.55 -8.39 -30.82
N LYS A 185 -4.43 -7.85 -32.04
CA LYS A 185 -3.12 -7.82 -32.74
C LYS A 185 -2.12 -6.93 -32.01
N LYS A 186 -2.54 -5.73 -31.60
CA LYS A 186 -1.69 -4.81 -30.83
C LYS A 186 -1.40 -5.36 -29.43
N ALA A 187 -2.39 -5.98 -28.79
CA ALA A 187 -2.21 -6.62 -27.49
C ALA A 187 -1.09 -7.68 -27.55
N ARG A 188 -1.14 -8.60 -28.53
CA ARG A 188 -0.13 -9.64 -28.72
C ARG A 188 1.28 -9.06 -28.96
N GLU A 189 1.40 -8.04 -29.82
CA GLU A 189 2.67 -7.35 -30.06
C GLU A 189 3.26 -6.76 -28.77
N LYS A 190 2.44 -6.14 -27.91
CA LYS A 190 2.93 -5.53 -26.68
C LYS A 190 3.31 -6.56 -25.64
N VAL A 191 2.51 -7.61 -25.44
CA VAL A 191 2.84 -8.70 -24.52
C VAL A 191 4.12 -9.42 -24.93
N SER A 192 4.38 -9.64 -26.23
CA SER A 192 5.62 -10.27 -26.68
C SER A 192 6.88 -9.41 -26.47
N LYS A 193 6.74 -8.12 -26.19
CA LYS A 193 7.86 -7.25 -25.79
C LYS A 193 8.08 -7.18 -24.28
N ALA A 194 7.12 -7.71 -23.49
CA ALA A 194 7.21 -7.76 -22.04
C ALA A 194 7.93 -9.02 -21.51
N THR A 195 8.13 -10.00 -22.38
CA THR A 195 8.88 -11.25 -22.11
C THR A 195 10.29 -11.15 -22.62
#